data_38463a401a25ff110cc074d16f614ef6
#
_entry.id   38463a401a25ff110cc074d16f614ef6
#
_cell.length_a   1.000
_cell.length_b   1.000
_cell.length_c   1.000
_cell.angle_alpha   90.00
_cell.angle_beta   90.00
_cell.angle_gamma   90.00
#
_symmetry.space_group_name_H-M   'P 1'
#
loop_
_entity.id
_entity.type
_entity.pdbx_description
1 polymer ?
#
loop_
_entity_poly.entity_id
_entity_poly.type
_entity_poly.pdbx_seq_one_letter_code
_entity_poly.pdbx_strand_id
1 'polypeptide(L)'
;MSRVPKTLDSSYRARAIPLGSVRYWSWLFASAAARPPLLGIFALLAEWQALTDPGTEASASRMKLAWWQEEIRRLIARTPVHPIGVYLASLPRAGEVDFGPLAAAVEASVAECSGVPLERGAELEPHASALRALPLEVAARLTAGDADAGGLQNCLKALALADYLARTTRDYRREARLGRVLFAVDELLAAGVDNADLCADPPPANLANYLQQLRARAARSYENAAQVLPADCRSQHRHLLVSAALGLKHLQQRTATLESPRVQDMLLAWVTARRAQR
;
A
#
# COMPACT_ATOMS: atom_id res chain seq x y z
N MET A 1 19.96 7.35 27.24
CA MET A 1 20.94 6.99 26.20
C MET A 1 20.20 6.90 24.86
N SER A 2 20.45 7.84 23.96
CA SER A 2 19.84 7.83 22.62
C SER A 2 20.43 6.65 21.82
N ARG A 3 19.63 5.60 21.59
CA ARG A 3 20.03 4.50 20.72
C ARG A 3 20.09 5.03 19.29
N VAL A 4 21.27 4.99 18.67
CA VAL A 4 21.39 5.24 17.22
C VAL A 4 20.51 4.21 16.51
N PRO A 5 19.58 4.64 15.64
CA PRO A 5 18.72 3.72 14.90
C PRO A 5 19.59 2.73 14.11
N LYS A 6 19.25 1.44 14.15
CA LYS A 6 19.91 0.45 13.31
C LYS A 6 19.64 0.79 11.85
N THR A 7 20.62 0.66 10.98
CA THR A 7 20.44 0.85 9.54
C THR A 7 19.79 -0.38 8.93
N LEU A 8 18.82 -0.18 8.05
CA LEU A 8 18.23 -1.26 7.27
C LEU A 8 19.19 -1.64 6.14
N ASP A 9 19.40 -2.94 5.94
CA ASP A 9 20.24 -3.47 4.86
C ASP A 9 19.83 -2.94 3.47
N SER A 10 20.82 -2.76 2.59
CA SER A 10 20.65 -2.21 1.25
C SER A 10 19.66 -3.03 0.39
N SER A 11 19.61 -4.34 0.57
CA SER A 11 18.70 -5.23 -0.15
C SER A 11 17.24 -5.00 0.24
N TYR A 12 16.93 -4.85 1.53
CA TYR A 12 15.59 -4.47 2.00
C TYR A 12 15.21 -3.08 1.53
N ARG A 13 16.15 -2.14 1.57
CA ARG A 13 15.92 -0.77 1.08
C ARG A 13 15.58 -0.75 -0.41
N ALA A 14 16.30 -1.48 -1.23
CA ALA A 14 16.05 -1.55 -2.68
C ALA A 14 14.65 -2.12 -3.00
N ARG A 15 14.20 -3.13 -2.26
CA ARG A 15 12.85 -3.69 -2.41
C ARG A 15 11.75 -2.77 -1.85
N ALA A 16 12.02 -2.10 -0.74
CA ALA A 16 11.09 -1.17 -0.10
C ALA A 16 10.72 0.01 -1.00
N ILE A 17 11.73 0.60 -1.62
CA ILE A 17 11.64 1.83 -2.42
C ILE A 17 12.35 1.63 -3.78
N PRO A 18 11.80 0.78 -4.68
CA PRO A 18 12.39 0.58 -6.01
C PRO A 18 12.54 1.91 -6.75
N LEU A 19 13.70 2.14 -7.35
CA LEU A 19 14.03 3.40 -8.01
C LEU A 19 12.96 3.78 -9.05
N GLY A 20 12.45 5.01 -8.97
CA GLY A 20 11.41 5.52 -9.88
C GLY A 20 9.98 5.11 -9.53
N SER A 21 9.76 4.24 -8.56
CA SER A 21 8.42 3.87 -8.10
C SER A 21 7.73 5.01 -7.34
N VAL A 22 6.39 4.91 -7.19
CA VAL A 22 5.63 5.83 -6.34
C VAL A 22 6.17 5.84 -4.91
N ARG A 23 6.53 4.65 -4.36
CA ARG A 23 7.14 4.54 -3.02
C ARG A 23 8.47 5.29 -2.93
N TYR A 24 9.31 5.19 -3.97
CA TYR A 24 10.59 5.90 -4.04
C TYR A 24 10.40 7.42 -3.98
N TRP A 25 9.54 7.97 -4.83
CA TRP A 25 9.30 9.41 -4.88
C TRP A 25 8.61 9.91 -3.60
N SER A 26 7.62 9.16 -3.08
CA SER A 26 6.97 9.49 -1.81
C SER A 26 7.98 9.55 -0.67
N TRP A 27 8.86 8.55 -0.56
CA TRP A 27 9.92 8.50 0.45
C TRP A 27 10.95 9.63 0.26
N LEU A 28 11.40 9.88 -0.97
CA LEU A 28 12.41 10.89 -1.26
C LEU A 28 11.94 12.30 -0.86
N PHE A 29 10.68 12.60 -1.11
CA PHE A 29 10.09 13.90 -0.78
C PHE A 29 9.39 13.93 0.58
N ALA A 30 9.43 12.89 1.36
CA ALA A 30 8.94 12.87 2.75
C ALA A 30 9.74 13.83 3.65
N SER A 31 9.16 14.21 4.78
CA SER A 31 9.90 14.94 5.83
C SER A 31 11.05 14.07 6.37
N ALA A 32 12.10 14.69 6.91
CA ALA A 32 13.24 13.97 7.47
C ALA A 32 12.79 12.99 8.57
N ALA A 33 11.82 13.38 9.40
CA ALA A 33 11.26 12.55 10.45
C ALA A 33 10.46 11.36 9.93
N ALA A 34 9.76 11.51 8.77
CA ALA A 34 8.94 10.46 8.19
C ALA A 34 9.73 9.39 7.41
N ARG A 35 10.92 9.75 6.87
CA ARG A 35 11.70 8.82 6.03
C ARG A 35 12.07 7.51 6.71
N PRO A 36 12.59 7.47 7.95
CA PRO A 36 12.92 6.23 8.61
C PRO A 36 11.70 5.32 8.87
N PRO A 37 10.57 5.80 9.45
CA PRO A 37 9.37 4.99 9.61
C PRO A 37 8.83 4.46 8.28
N LEU A 38 8.73 5.30 7.25
CA LEU A 38 8.26 4.89 5.93
C LEU A 38 9.14 3.81 5.31
N LEU A 39 10.47 3.90 5.45
CA LEU A 39 11.37 2.89 4.94
C LEU A 39 11.11 1.52 5.57
N GLY A 40 10.94 1.47 6.89
CA GLY A 40 10.65 0.23 7.61
C GLY A 40 9.29 -0.36 7.21
N ILE A 41 8.26 0.46 7.15
CA ILE A 41 6.92 0.00 6.73
C ILE A 41 6.89 -0.41 5.25
N PHE A 42 7.53 0.33 4.36
CA PHE A 42 7.63 -0.08 2.94
C PHE A 42 8.42 -1.38 2.77
N ALA A 43 9.41 -1.65 3.62
CA ALA A 43 10.13 -2.91 3.62
C ALA A 43 9.22 -4.08 4.04
N LEU A 44 8.41 -3.94 5.11
CA LEU A 44 7.40 -4.94 5.48
C LEU A 44 6.42 -5.20 4.35
N LEU A 45 5.85 -4.13 3.79
CA LEU A 45 4.88 -4.24 2.70
C LEU A 45 5.50 -4.90 1.44
N ALA A 46 6.78 -4.66 1.15
CA ALA A 46 7.46 -5.30 0.03
C ALA A 46 7.64 -6.81 0.26
N GLU A 47 8.02 -7.22 1.48
CA GLU A 47 8.15 -8.64 1.83
C GLU A 47 6.80 -9.36 1.72
N TRP A 48 5.72 -8.80 2.28
CA TRP A 48 4.40 -9.43 2.22
C TRP A 48 3.84 -9.46 0.79
N GLN A 49 4.03 -8.38 0.03
CA GLN A 49 3.58 -8.33 -1.37
C GLN A 49 4.31 -9.36 -2.24
N ALA A 50 5.60 -9.60 -2.01
CA ALA A 50 6.34 -10.65 -2.72
C ALA A 50 5.80 -12.07 -2.42
N LEU A 51 5.20 -12.28 -1.24
CA LEU A 51 4.58 -13.55 -0.88
C LEU A 51 3.17 -13.73 -1.48
N THR A 52 2.48 -12.63 -1.80
CA THR A 52 1.19 -12.67 -2.48
C THR A 52 1.33 -12.64 -4.01
N ASP A 53 2.56 -12.51 -4.54
CA ASP A 53 2.79 -12.56 -5.99
C ASP A 53 2.42 -13.94 -6.54
N PRO A 54 1.60 -14.01 -7.60
CA PRO A 54 1.13 -15.26 -8.18
C PRO A 54 2.24 -16.19 -8.74
N GLY A 55 3.46 -15.70 -8.89
CA GLY A 55 4.62 -16.53 -9.26
C GLY A 55 5.20 -17.37 -8.12
N THR A 56 4.72 -17.20 -6.89
CA THR A 56 5.24 -17.89 -5.71
C THR A 56 4.36 -19.09 -5.35
N GLU A 57 4.96 -20.18 -4.94
CA GLU A 57 4.21 -21.37 -4.49
C GLU A 57 3.34 -21.03 -3.28
N ALA A 58 2.02 -21.28 -3.38
CA ALA A 58 1.06 -20.85 -2.38
C ALA A 58 1.29 -21.47 -0.99
N SER A 59 1.79 -22.72 -0.94
CA SER A 59 2.12 -23.39 0.33
C SER A 59 3.28 -22.71 1.05
N ALA A 60 4.34 -22.42 0.31
CA ALA A 60 5.51 -21.70 0.83
C ALA A 60 5.17 -20.27 1.27
N SER A 61 4.31 -19.59 0.51
CA SER A 61 3.84 -18.24 0.86
C SER A 61 3.03 -18.24 2.14
N ARG A 62 2.09 -19.18 2.30
CA ARG A 62 1.30 -19.31 3.54
C ARG A 62 2.19 -19.58 4.76
N MET A 63 3.17 -20.47 4.64
CA MET A 63 4.12 -20.76 5.72
C MET A 63 4.92 -19.52 6.13
N LYS A 64 5.43 -18.76 5.15
CA LYS A 64 6.16 -17.53 5.42
C LYS A 64 5.28 -16.43 6.01
N LEU A 65 4.02 -16.31 5.58
CA LEU A 65 3.07 -15.37 6.16
C LEU A 65 2.71 -15.76 7.61
N ALA A 66 2.55 -17.05 7.92
CA ALA A 66 2.36 -17.54 9.28
C ALA A 66 3.58 -17.19 10.18
N TRP A 67 4.79 -17.30 9.62
CA TRP A 67 6.00 -16.84 10.31
C TRP A 67 5.98 -15.33 10.55
N TRP A 68 5.50 -14.52 9.58
CA TRP A 68 5.35 -13.09 9.74
C TRP A 68 4.31 -12.71 10.81
N GLN A 69 3.23 -13.48 10.95
CA GLN A 69 2.27 -13.27 12.05
C GLN A 69 2.95 -13.41 13.41
N GLU A 70 3.84 -14.40 13.57
CA GLU A 70 4.62 -14.57 14.79
C GLU A 70 5.62 -13.43 14.98
N GLU A 71 6.31 -12.99 13.93
CA GLU A 71 7.27 -11.89 14.01
C GLU A 71 6.60 -10.57 14.36
N ILE A 72 5.38 -10.30 13.86
CA ILE A 72 4.62 -9.12 14.27
C ILE A 72 4.21 -9.22 15.74
N ARG A 73 3.82 -10.40 16.25
CA ARG A 73 3.58 -10.60 17.69
C ARG A 73 4.82 -10.29 18.52
N ARG A 74 6.01 -10.71 18.07
CA ARG A 74 7.28 -10.36 18.71
C ARG A 74 7.56 -8.85 18.65
N LEU A 75 7.27 -8.21 17.53
CA LEU A 75 7.43 -6.75 17.42
C LEU A 75 6.52 -6.01 18.41
N ILE A 76 5.26 -6.45 18.55
CA ILE A 76 4.32 -5.94 19.55
C ILE A 76 4.88 -6.15 20.96
N ALA A 77 5.41 -7.34 21.25
CA ALA A 77 6.05 -7.68 22.52
C ALA A 77 7.44 -7.04 22.72
N ARG A 78 7.92 -6.21 21.77
CA ARG A 78 9.25 -5.55 21.79
C ARG A 78 10.45 -6.50 21.72
N THR A 79 10.26 -7.68 21.18
CA THR A 79 11.30 -8.71 21.02
C THR A 79 11.43 -9.22 19.58
N PRO A 80 11.42 -8.33 18.56
CA PRO A 80 11.52 -8.74 17.16
C PRO A 80 12.90 -9.37 16.88
N VAL A 81 12.93 -10.34 15.97
CA VAL A 81 14.16 -11.00 15.53
C VAL A 81 14.51 -10.69 14.07
N HIS A 82 13.51 -10.41 13.24
CA HIS A 82 13.75 -10.06 11.85
C HIS A 82 14.37 -8.66 11.70
N PRO A 83 15.33 -8.44 10.78
CA PRO A 83 16.01 -7.16 10.60
C PRO A 83 15.07 -5.96 10.46
N ILE A 84 13.94 -6.11 9.73
CA ILE A 84 12.94 -5.05 9.58
C ILE A 84 12.23 -4.75 10.90
N GLY A 85 11.81 -5.78 11.65
CA GLY A 85 11.20 -5.62 12.97
C GLY A 85 12.15 -4.96 13.97
N VAL A 86 13.42 -5.41 13.99
CA VAL A 86 14.49 -4.83 14.82
C VAL A 86 14.74 -3.37 14.45
N TYR A 87 14.73 -3.04 13.14
CA TYR A 87 14.85 -1.67 12.67
C TYR A 87 13.68 -0.80 13.17
N LEU A 88 12.43 -1.23 12.99
CA LEU A 88 11.24 -0.49 13.44
C LEU A 88 11.25 -0.29 14.96
N ALA A 89 11.60 -1.32 15.74
CA ALA A 89 11.71 -1.23 17.19
C ALA A 89 12.85 -0.31 17.67
N SER A 90 13.85 -0.01 16.82
CA SER A 90 14.96 0.89 17.15
C SER A 90 14.65 2.38 16.90
N LEU A 91 13.51 2.70 16.24
CA LEU A 91 13.14 4.07 15.95
C LEU A 91 12.80 4.86 17.22
N PRO A 92 13.05 6.19 17.25
CA PRO A 92 12.96 6.98 18.49
C PRO A 92 11.64 6.87 19.23
N ARG A 93 10.52 6.81 18.49
CA ARG A 93 9.17 6.74 19.07
C ARG A 93 8.59 5.32 19.14
N ALA A 94 9.38 4.30 18.81
CA ALA A 94 8.89 2.93 18.78
C ALA A 94 8.31 2.46 20.13
N GLY A 95 8.82 2.97 21.26
CA GLY A 95 8.31 2.67 22.60
C GLY A 95 6.88 3.19 22.86
N GLU A 96 6.48 4.24 22.16
CA GLU A 96 5.19 4.93 22.33
C GLU A 96 4.10 4.42 21.39
N VAL A 97 4.48 3.74 20.29
CA VAL A 97 3.57 3.37 19.21
C VAL A 97 3.08 1.94 19.36
N ASP A 98 1.78 1.74 19.18
CA ASP A 98 1.17 0.42 19.03
C ASP A 98 1.44 -0.15 17.64
N PHE A 99 2.06 -1.33 17.58
CA PHE A 99 2.27 -2.10 16.34
C PHE A 99 1.12 -3.07 16.03
N GLY A 100 0.09 -3.14 16.88
CA GLY A 100 -1.09 -4.01 16.68
C GLY A 100 -1.73 -3.93 15.30
N PRO A 101 -1.87 -2.75 14.68
CA PRO A 101 -2.42 -2.62 13.33
C PRO A 101 -1.67 -3.41 12.25
N LEU A 102 -0.39 -3.73 12.45
CA LEU A 102 0.37 -4.58 11.51
C LEU A 102 -0.10 -6.05 11.53
N ALA A 103 -0.71 -6.53 12.61
CA ALA A 103 -1.26 -7.88 12.65
C ALA A 103 -2.42 -8.03 11.65
N ALA A 104 -3.35 -7.06 11.62
CA ALA A 104 -4.44 -7.05 10.64
C ALA A 104 -3.91 -7.00 9.18
N ALA A 105 -2.80 -6.29 8.94
CA ALA A 105 -2.19 -6.23 7.61
C ALA A 105 -1.60 -7.58 7.15
N VAL A 106 -0.97 -8.33 8.05
CA VAL A 106 -0.49 -9.70 7.74
C VAL A 106 -1.67 -10.63 7.50
N GLU A 107 -2.74 -10.56 8.29
CA GLU A 107 -3.96 -11.34 8.11
C GLU A 107 -4.61 -11.08 6.75
N ALA A 108 -4.72 -9.82 6.35
CA ALA A 108 -5.21 -9.45 5.03
C ALA A 108 -4.31 -9.99 3.90
N SER A 109 -2.98 -10.02 4.11
CA SER A 109 -2.04 -10.64 3.16
C SER A 109 -2.20 -12.16 3.08
N VAL A 110 -2.51 -12.84 4.20
CA VAL A 110 -2.86 -14.27 4.21
C VAL A 110 -4.14 -14.52 3.41
N ALA A 111 -5.16 -13.69 3.59
CA ALA A 111 -6.41 -13.77 2.84
C ALA A 111 -6.16 -13.60 1.32
N GLU A 112 -5.37 -12.61 0.90
CA GLU A 112 -4.98 -12.46 -0.52
C GLU A 112 -4.22 -13.69 -1.04
N CYS A 113 -3.29 -14.23 -0.26
CA CYS A 113 -2.51 -15.42 -0.65
C CYS A 113 -3.40 -16.67 -0.81
N SER A 114 -4.50 -16.77 -0.07
CA SER A 114 -5.44 -17.90 -0.16
C SER A 114 -6.22 -17.91 -1.48
N GLY A 115 -6.29 -16.76 -2.18
CA GLY A 115 -7.02 -16.62 -3.44
C GLY A 115 -8.54 -16.62 -3.30
N VAL A 116 -9.07 -16.62 -2.07
CA VAL A 116 -10.52 -16.49 -1.83
C VAL A 116 -10.96 -15.08 -2.15
N PRO A 117 -11.90 -14.90 -3.10
CA PRO A 117 -12.37 -13.56 -3.45
C PRO A 117 -13.19 -12.93 -2.30
N LEU A 118 -13.28 -11.61 -2.31
CA LEU A 118 -14.22 -10.90 -1.44
C LEU A 118 -15.64 -11.15 -1.93
N GLU A 119 -16.54 -11.48 -1.01
CA GLU A 119 -17.95 -11.76 -1.36
C GLU A 119 -18.71 -10.49 -1.76
N ARG A 120 -18.44 -9.39 -1.07
CA ARG A 120 -19.20 -8.14 -1.20
C ARG A 120 -18.30 -6.94 -1.48
N GLY A 121 -18.76 -6.03 -2.34
CA GLY A 121 -18.10 -4.76 -2.62
C GLY A 121 -17.87 -3.88 -1.38
N ALA A 122 -18.71 -4.01 -0.34
CA ALA A 122 -18.53 -3.35 0.93
C ALA A 122 -17.27 -3.80 1.70
N GLU A 123 -16.70 -4.96 1.38
CA GLU A 123 -15.48 -5.50 2.01
C GLU A 123 -14.19 -4.94 1.40
N LEU A 124 -14.27 -4.32 0.21
CA LEU A 124 -13.11 -3.77 -0.51
C LEU A 124 -12.36 -2.71 0.30
N GLU A 125 -13.06 -1.76 0.89
CA GLU A 125 -12.43 -0.67 1.66
C GLU A 125 -11.79 -1.17 2.96
N PRO A 126 -12.46 -1.97 3.81
CA PRO A 126 -11.81 -2.59 4.97
C PRO A 126 -10.60 -3.42 4.60
N HIS A 127 -10.67 -4.24 3.55
CA HIS A 127 -9.55 -5.06 3.08
C HIS A 127 -8.37 -4.22 2.58
N ALA A 128 -8.63 -3.25 1.72
CA ALA A 128 -7.61 -2.32 1.23
C ALA A 128 -6.96 -1.53 2.39
N SER A 129 -7.79 -1.11 3.36
CA SER A 129 -7.34 -0.41 4.57
C SER A 129 -6.40 -1.28 5.40
N ALA A 130 -6.75 -2.53 5.64
CA ALA A 130 -5.89 -3.48 6.36
C ALA A 130 -4.54 -3.66 5.65
N LEU A 131 -4.54 -3.85 4.33
CA LEU A 131 -3.32 -4.07 3.55
C LEU A 131 -2.38 -2.86 3.53
N ARG A 132 -2.91 -1.62 3.57
CA ARG A 132 -2.10 -0.42 3.33
C ARG A 132 -2.31 0.71 4.32
N ALA A 133 -3.54 1.07 4.65
CA ALA A 133 -3.80 2.21 5.52
C ALA A 133 -3.24 1.98 6.93
N LEU A 134 -3.51 0.81 7.52
CA LEU A 134 -3.04 0.49 8.86
C LEU A 134 -1.51 0.47 9.00
N PRO A 135 -0.73 -0.14 8.10
CA PRO A 135 0.73 -0.01 8.14
C PRO A 135 1.23 1.43 8.01
N LEU A 136 0.63 2.23 7.13
CA LEU A 136 1.01 3.63 6.96
C LEU A 136 0.61 4.49 8.16
N GLU A 137 -0.46 4.14 8.87
CA GLU A 137 -0.83 4.76 10.15
C GLU A 137 0.25 4.53 11.19
N VAL A 138 0.80 3.31 11.30
CA VAL A 138 1.94 3.01 12.18
C VAL A 138 3.16 3.89 11.81
N ALA A 139 3.46 4.06 10.50
CA ALA A 139 4.53 4.96 10.08
C ALA A 139 4.27 6.42 10.47
N ALA A 140 3.03 6.87 10.37
CA ALA A 140 2.63 8.23 10.76
C ALA A 140 2.77 8.45 12.27
N ARG A 141 2.34 7.50 13.09
CA ARG A 141 2.50 7.54 14.56
C ARG A 141 3.98 7.51 14.98
N LEU A 142 4.80 6.72 14.32
CA LEU A 142 6.26 6.73 14.51
C LEU A 142 6.90 8.09 14.13
N THR A 143 6.26 8.85 13.24
CA THR A 143 6.74 10.17 12.81
C THR A 143 6.32 11.27 13.79
N ALA A 144 5.04 11.31 14.19
CA ALA A 144 4.40 12.43 14.88
C ALA A 144 3.73 12.10 16.20
N GLY A 145 3.60 10.82 16.56
CA GLY A 145 2.73 10.37 17.65
C GLY A 145 1.25 10.38 17.26
N ASP A 146 0.39 10.41 18.26
CA ASP A 146 -1.07 10.32 18.09
C ASP A 146 -1.76 11.65 17.72
N ALA A 147 -1.00 12.71 17.41
CA ALA A 147 -1.56 13.99 17.03
C ALA A 147 -2.33 13.87 15.71
N ASP A 148 -3.61 14.22 15.77
CA ASP A 148 -4.59 14.31 14.69
C ASP A 148 -4.90 13.03 13.91
N ALA A 149 -5.67 12.14 14.55
CA ALA A 149 -6.01 10.83 13.99
C ALA A 149 -7.08 10.86 12.87
N GLY A 150 -8.06 11.76 12.90
CA GLY A 150 -9.27 11.63 12.05
C GLY A 150 -9.05 11.93 10.57
N GLY A 151 -8.53 13.10 10.24
CA GLY A 151 -8.32 13.50 8.84
C GLY A 151 -7.20 12.70 8.17
N LEU A 152 -6.13 12.39 8.91
CA LEU A 152 -5.05 11.54 8.42
C LEU A 152 -5.55 10.12 8.12
N GLN A 153 -6.34 9.51 8.99
CA GLN A 153 -6.92 8.19 8.75
C GLN A 153 -7.79 8.15 7.50
N ASN A 154 -8.62 9.17 7.28
CA ASN A 154 -9.45 9.26 6.08
C ASN A 154 -8.60 9.38 4.80
N CYS A 155 -7.52 10.15 4.84
CA CYS A 155 -6.54 10.22 3.75
C CYS A 155 -5.91 8.84 3.47
N LEU A 156 -5.46 8.14 4.51
CA LEU A 156 -4.83 6.82 4.38
C LEU A 156 -5.79 5.76 3.83
N LYS A 157 -7.05 5.74 4.28
CA LYS A 157 -8.10 4.85 3.76
C LYS A 157 -8.39 5.13 2.28
N ALA A 158 -8.54 6.41 1.91
CA ALA A 158 -8.77 6.80 0.53
C ALA A 158 -7.60 6.40 -0.38
N LEU A 159 -6.34 6.60 0.05
CA LEU A 159 -5.15 6.15 -0.66
C LEU A 159 -5.11 4.63 -0.79
N ALA A 160 -5.39 3.90 0.28
CA ALA A 160 -5.37 2.44 0.27
C ALA A 160 -6.39 1.87 -0.71
N LEU A 161 -7.62 2.40 -0.71
CA LEU A 161 -8.66 2.01 -1.67
C LEU A 161 -8.25 2.34 -3.11
N ALA A 162 -7.72 3.54 -3.36
CA ALA A 162 -7.26 3.94 -4.68
C ALA A 162 -6.16 3.02 -5.22
N ASP A 163 -5.14 2.74 -4.41
CA ASP A 163 -4.04 1.84 -4.74
C ASP A 163 -4.52 0.39 -4.99
N TYR A 164 -5.47 -0.09 -4.17
CA TYR A 164 -6.05 -1.42 -4.33
C TYR A 164 -6.78 -1.54 -5.67
N LEU A 165 -7.70 -0.61 -5.97
CA LEU A 165 -8.46 -0.60 -7.20
C LEU A 165 -7.58 -0.41 -8.44
N ALA A 166 -6.55 0.45 -8.36
CA ALA A 166 -5.58 0.65 -9.44
C ALA A 166 -4.81 -0.64 -9.74
N ARG A 167 -4.34 -1.36 -8.70
CA ARG A 167 -3.68 -2.66 -8.81
C ARG A 167 -4.63 -3.69 -9.42
N THR A 168 -5.83 -3.82 -8.88
CA THR A 168 -6.84 -4.78 -9.34
C THR A 168 -7.15 -4.58 -10.81
N THR A 169 -7.42 -3.36 -11.26
CA THR A 169 -7.73 -3.07 -12.68
C THR A 169 -6.52 -3.22 -13.62
N ARG A 170 -5.29 -3.22 -13.10
CA ARG A 170 -4.08 -3.47 -13.88
C ARG A 170 -3.78 -4.96 -14.00
N ASP A 171 -3.87 -5.68 -12.90
CA ASP A 171 -3.31 -7.03 -12.76
C ASP A 171 -4.36 -8.15 -12.91
N TYR A 172 -5.66 -7.82 -12.98
CA TYR A 172 -6.77 -8.79 -12.95
C TYR A 172 -6.61 -9.96 -13.92
N ARG A 173 -6.15 -9.72 -15.16
CA ARG A 173 -6.01 -10.77 -16.17
C ARG A 173 -4.90 -11.77 -15.81
N ARG A 174 -3.78 -11.26 -15.27
CA ARG A 174 -2.69 -12.11 -14.77
C ARG A 174 -3.17 -12.97 -13.62
N GLU A 175 -3.88 -12.38 -12.69
CA GLU A 175 -4.42 -13.06 -11.51
C GLU A 175 -5.48 -14.10 -11.90
N ALA A 176 -6.41 -13.75 -12.81
CA ALA A 176 -7.46 -14.66 -13.29
C ALA A 176 -6.87 -15.90 -13.99
N ARG A 177 -5.82 -15.74 -14.80
CA ARG A 177 -5.11 -16.88 -15.43
C ARG A 177 -4.49 -17.84 -14.41
N LEU A 178 -4.29 -17.41 -13.19
CA LEU A 178 -3.77 -18.20 -12.07
C LEU A 178 -4.87 -18.60 -11.08
N GLY A 179 -6.13 -18.48 -11.50
CA GLY A 179 -7.31 -18.87 -10.73
C GLY A 179 -7.65 -17.94 -9.57
N ARG A 180 -7.13 -16.70 -9.57
CA ARG A 180 -7.37 -15.73 -8.50
C ARG A 180 -8.26 -14.59 -8.97
N VAL A 181 -9.29 -14.28 -8.21
CA VAL A 181 -10.23 -13.18 -8.48
C VAL A 181 -9.98 -12.05 -7.50
N LEU A 182 -9.60 -10.88 -8.00
CA LEU A 182 -9.31 -9.69 -7.18
C LEU A 182 -10.54 -8.78 -6.98
N PHE A 183 -11.65 -9.09 -7.62
CA PHE A 183 -12.89 -8.32 -7.56
C PHE A 183 -13.84 -8.90 -6.52
N ALA A 184 -14.78 -8.08 -6.02
CA ALA A 184 -15.86 -8.58 -5.21
C ALA A 184 -16.88 -9.36 -6.06
N VAL A 185 -17.33 -10.50 -5.55
CA VAL A 185 -18.22 -11.42 -6.29
C VAL A 185 -19.55 -10.77 -6.64
N ASP A 186 -20.17 -10.07 -5.70
CA ASP A 186 -21.44 -9.35 -5.92
C ASP A 186 -21.33 -8.26 -7.00
N GLU A 187 -20.22 -7.54 -7.06
CA GLU A 187 -19.98 -6.51 -8.08
C GLU A 187 -19.78 -7.14 -9.47
N LEU A 188 -19.07 -8.28 -9.58
CA LEU A 188 -18.93 -9.02 -10.84
C LEU A 188 -20.27 -9.54 -11.34
N LEU A 189 -21.08 -10.14 -10.46
CA LEU A 189 -22.41 -10.62 -10.78
C LEU A 189 -23.32 -9.48 -11.26
N ALA A 190 -23.31 -8.34 -10.55
CA ALA A 190 -24.07 -7.16 -10.94
C ALA A 190 -23.64 -6.59 -12.30
N ALA A 191 -22.35 -6.73 -12.66
CA ALA A 191 -21.83 -6.33 -13.97
C ALA A 191 -22.07 -7.38 -15.07
N GLY A 192 -22.61 -8.56 -14.74
CA GLY A 192 -22.79 -9.68 -15.68
C GLY A 192 -21.46 -10.22 -16.20
N VAL A 193 -20.41 -10.23 -15.36
CA VAL A 193 -19.06 -10.69 -15.68
C VAL A 193 -18.84 -12.05 -15.03
N ASP A 194 -18.41 -13.03 -15.81
CA ASP A 194 -18.01 -14.34 -15.31
C ASP A 194 -16.48 -14.54 -15.28
N ASN A 195 -16.03 -15.69 -14.76
CA ASN A 195 -14.60 -15.98 -14.67
C ASN A 195 -13.92 -16.17 -16.03
N ALA A 196 -14.64 -16.60 -17.06
CA ALA A 196 -14.12 -16.73 -18.43
C ALA A 196 -13.84 -15.36 -19.03
N ASP A 197 -14.73 -14.39 -18.77
CA ASP A 197 -14.59 -13.01 -19.19
C ASP A 197 -13.29 -12.37 -18.68
N LEU A 198 -12.89 -12.70 -17.44
CA LEU A 198 -11.65 -12.16 -16.83
C LEU A 198 -10.38 -12.58 -17.57
N CYS A 199 -10.43 -13.70 -18.29
CA CYS A 199 -9.30 -14.20 -19.10
C CYS A 199 -9.36 -13.77 -20.56
N ALA A 200 -10.50 -13.24 -21.03
CA ALA A 200 -10.74 -12.92 -22.42
C ALA A 200 -9.84 -11.78 -22.94
N ASP A 201 -9.43 -11.89 -24.23
CA ASP A 201 -8.63 -10.89 -24.91
C ASP A 201 -9.14 -10.68 -26.35
N PRO A 202 -9.72 -9.55 -26.66
CA PRO A 202 -10.01 -8.37 -25.80
C PRO A 202 -11.08 -8.67 -24.71
N PRO A 203 -11.14 -7.85 -23.63
CA PRO A 203 -12.17 -8.00 -22.63
C PRO A 203 -13.56 -7.70 -23.25
N PRO A 204 -14.63 -8.46 -22.89
CA PRO A 204 -15.97 -8.18 -23.34
C PRO A 204 -16.48 -6.83 -22.81
N ALA A 205 -17.53 -6.29 -23.43
CA ALA A 205 -18.00 -4.92 -23.18
C ALA A 205 -18.44 -4.69 -21.71
N ASN A 206 -19.11 -5.69 -21.10
CA ASN A 206 -19.52 -5.65 -19.69
C ASN A 206 -18.31 -5.52 -18.76
N LEU A 207 -17.26 -6.34 -18.95
CA LEU A 207 -16.02 -6.26 -18.19
C LEU A 207 -15.29 -4.93 -18.45
N ALA A 208 -15.21 -4.48 -19.72
CA ALA A 208 -14.57 -3.22 -20.05
C ALA A 208 -15.24 -2.02 -19.33
N ASN A 209 -16.57 -2.00 -19.29
CA ASN A 209 -17.36 -1.00 -18.58
C ASN A 209 -17.11 -1.07 -17.06
N TYR A 210 -17.13 -2.27 -16.48
CA TYR A 210 -16.85 -2.45 -15.05
C TYR A 210 -15.45 -1.97 -14.67
N LEU A 211 -14.42 -2.33 -15.44
CA LEU A 211 -13.04 -1.85 -15.23
C LEU A 211 -12.95 -0.32 -15.34
N GLN A 212 -13.71 0.30 -16.23
CA GLN A 212 -13.77 1.76 -16.34
C GLN A 212 -14.38 2.39 -15.08
N GLN A 213 -15.47 1.82 -14.54
CA GLN A 213 -16.08 2.29 -13.29
C GLN A 213 -15.11 2.17 -12.10
N LEU A 214 -14.39 1.06 -11.98
CA LEU A 214 -13.39 0.88 -10.93
C LEU A 214 -12.23 1.88 -11.05
N ARG A 215 -11.74 2.15 -12.26
CA ARG A 215 -10.72 3.18 -12.49
C ARG A 215 -11.23 4.57 -12.13
N ALA A 216 -12.47 4.90 -12.46
CA ALA A 216 -13.08 6.16 -12.05
C ALA A 216 -13.23 6.25 -10.52
N ARG A 217 -13.58 5.15 -9.84
CA ARG A 217 -13.61 5.06 -8.38
C ARG A 217 -12.21 5.27 -7.78
N ALA A 218 -11.18 4.64 -8.34
CA ALA A 218 -9.79 4.82 -7.92
C ALA A 218 -9.32 6.28 -8.09
N ALA A 219 -9.63 6.91 -9.23
CA ALA A 219 -9.28 8.32 -9.48
C ALA A 219 -9.91 9.25 -8.42
N ARG A 220 -11.22 9.11 -8.18
CA ARG A 220 -11.91 9.88 -7.12
C ARG A 220 -11.31 9.63 -5.73
N SER A 221 -10.90 8.42 -5.43
CA SER A 221 -10.27 8.09 -4.15
C SER A 221 -8.88 8.76 -3.99
N TYR A 222 -8.08 8.85 -5.06
CA TYR A 222 -6.82 9.62 -5.04
C TYR A 222 -7.06 11.12 -4.83
N GLU A 223 -8.05 11.68 -5.52
CA GLU A 223 -8.43 13.09 -5.38
C GLU A 223 -8.93 13.38 -3.97
N ASN A 224 -9.81 12.54 -3.44
CA ASN A 224 -10.31 12.62 -2.08
C ASN A 224 -9.18 12.56 -1.04
N ALA A 225 -8.22 11.63 -1.20
CA ALA A 225 -7.08 11.53 -0.30
C ALA A 225 -6.29 12.85 -0.19
N ALA A 226 -6.11 13.55 -1.32
CA ALA A 226 -5.43 14.84 -1.33
C ALA A 226 -6.26 15.97 -0.69
N GLN A 227 -7.58 15.88 -0.74
CA GLN A 227 -8.48 16.91 -0.19
C GLN A 227 -8.67 16.77 1.32
N VAL A 228 -8.84 15.54 1.82
CA VAL A 228 -9.17 15.28 3.23
C VAL A 228 -7.97 15.35 4.17
N LEU A 229 -6.73 15.40 3.65
CA LEU A 229 -5.55 15.59 4.48
C LEU A 229 -5.57 16.99 5.09
N PRO A 230 -5.62 17.14 6.44
CA PRO A 230 -5.70 18.42 7.11
C PRO A 230 -4.53 19.33 6.76
N ALA A 231 -4.79 20.64 6.66
CA ALA A 231 -3.81 21.62 6.21
C ALA A 231 -2.56 21.71 7.11
N ASP A 232 -2.75 21.59 8.42
CA ASP A 232 -1.69 21.58 9.44
C ASP A 232 -0.80 20.33 9.38
N CYS A 233 -1.34 19.19 8.90
CA CYS A 233 -0.60 17.95 8.73
C CYS A 233 0.13 17.84 7.37
N ARG A 234 -0.22 18.66 6.37
CA ARG A 234 0.29 18.53 4.99
C ARG A 234 1.81 18.57 4.89
N SER A 235 2.43 19.50 5.58
CA SER A 235 3.90 19.63 5.56
C SER A 235 4.60 18.38 6.05
N GLN A 236 4.09 17.78 7.12
CA GLN A 236 4.66 16.59 7.74
C GLN A 236 4.39 15.34 6.93
N HIS A 237 3.16 15.17 6.42
CA HIS A 237 2.70 14.02 5.67
C HIS A 237 2.64 14.25 4.14
N ARG A 238 3.44 15.19 3.61
CA ARG A 238 3.46 15.54 2.18
C ARG A 238 3.73 14.36 1.25
N HIS A 239 4.35 13.30 1.75
CA HIS A 239 4.56 12.05 1.03
C HIS A 239 3.25 11.36 0.61
N LEU A 240 2.16 11.55 1.37
CA LEU A 240 0.83 11.03 1.02
C LEU A 240 0.25 11.79 -0.19
N LEU A 241 0.44 13.12 -0.24
CA LEU A 241 0.04 13.93 -1.39
C LEU A 241 0.84 13.57 -2.64
N VAL A 242 2.16 13.31 -2.50
CA VAL A 242 3.00 12.82 -3.59
C VAL A 242 2.51 11.45 -4.07
N SER A 243 2.17 10.55 -3.15
CA SER A 243 1.61 9.24 -3.48
C SER A 243 0.29 9.35 -4.26
N ALA A 244 -0.62 10.20 -3.80
CA ALA A 244 -1.90 10.44 -4.46
C ALA A 244 -1.71 11.02 -5.89
N ALA A 245 -0.88 12.05 -6.04
CA ALA A 245 -0.65 12.70 -7.33
C ALA A 245 -0.01 11.75 -8.36
N LEU A 246 0.98 10.97 -7.95
CA LEU A 246 1.63 10.00 -8.83
C LEU A 246 0.72 8.81 -9.14
N GLY A 247 -0.01 8.29 -8.13
CA GLY A 247 -0.97 7.22 -8.32
C GLY A 247 -2.05 7.59 -9.33
N LEU A 248 -2.65 8.78 -9.21
CA LEU A 248 -3.62 9.32 -10.16
C LEU A 248 -3.04 9.44 -11.58
N LYS A 249 -1.83 10.02 -11.72
CA LYS A 249 -1.15 10.15 -13.01
C LYS A 249 -0.93 8.78 -13.66
N HIS A 250 -0.43 7.80 -12.93
CA HIS A 250 -0.14 6.46 -13.46
C HIS A 250 -1.43 5.72 -13.84
N LEU A 251 -2.51 5.88 -13.05
CA LEU A 251 -3.82 5.33 -13.37
C LEU A 251 -4.35 5.86 -14.71
N GLN A 252 -4.21 7.18 -14.96
CA GLN A 252 -4.63 7.83 -16.20
C GLN A 252 -3.79 7.41 -17.41
N GLN A 253 -2.49 7.24 -17.21
CA GLN A 253 -1.56 6.85 -18.29
C GLN A 253 -1.59 5.35 -18.62
N ARG A 254 -2.33 4.52 -17.87
CA ARG A 254 -2.37 3.05 -18.00
C ARG A 254 -0.96 2.42 -18.01
N THR A 255 -0.02 3.01 -17.29
CA THR A 255 1.38 2.56 -17.28
C THR A 255 1.49 1.28 -16.45
N ALA A 256 1.88 0.18 -17.08
CA ALA A 256 1.92 -1.14 -16.46
C ALA A 256 3.05 -1.25 -15.43
N THR A 257 4.26 -0.89 -15.76
CA THR A 257 5.43 -0.95 -14.86
C THR A 257 6.37 0.20 -15.15
N LEU A 258 6.97 0.76 -14.09
CA LEU A 258 8.02 1.76 -14.21
C LEU A 258 9.36 1.02 -14.23
N GLU A 259 9.91 0.78 -15.42
CA GLU A 259 11.24 0.18 -15.56
C GLU A 259 12.37 1.18 -15.34
N SER A 260 12.07 2.50 -15.39
CA SER A 260 13.05 3.55 -15.18
C SER A 260 12.44 4.81 -14.54
N PRO A 261 13.23 5.59 -13.78
CA PRO A 261 12.80 6.86 -13.22
C PRO A 261 12.41 7.83 -14.33
N ARG A 262 11.20 8.41 -14.24
CA ARG A 262 10.72 9.41 -15.20
C ARG A 262 10.90 10.80 -14.63
N VAL A 263 11.53 11.70 -15.40
CA VAL A 263 11.70 13.10 -15.01
C VAL A 263 10.36 13.78 -14.68
N GLN A 264 9.32 13.43 -15.42
CA GLN A 264 7.97 13.95 -15.17
C GLN A 264 7.40 13.55 -13.81
N ASP A 265 7.72 12.33 -13.31
CA ASP A 265 7.29 11.88 -11.99
C ASP A 265 8.06 12.61 -10.89
N MET A 266 9.35 12.82 -11.09
CA MET A 266 10.18 13.63 -10.20
C MET A 266 9.65 15.05 -10.09
N LEU A 267 9.36 15.71 -11.21
CA LEU A 267 8.84 17.08 -11.23
C LEU A 267 7.48 17.18 -10.55
N LEU A 268 6.55 16.25 -10.83
CA LEU A 268 5.25 16.21 -10.17
C LEU A 268 5.39 16.03 -8.67
N ALA A 269 6.22 15.08 -8.24
CA ALA A 269 6.49 14.81 -6.83
C ALA A 269 7.10 16.04 -6.13
N TRP A 270 8.07 16.68 -6.76
CA TRP A 270 8.70 17.90 -6.23
C TRP A 270 7.72 19.06 -6.09
N VAL A 271 6.94 19.37 -7.13
CA VAL A 271 5.93 20.45 -7.10
C VAL A 271 4.90 20.18 -6.01
N THR A 272 4.40 18.94 -5.93
CA THR A 272 3.41 18.53 -4.93
C THR A 272 3.97 18.71 -3.51
N ALA A 273 5.18 18.22 -3.25
CA ALA A 273 5.83 18.33 -1.96
C ALA A 273 6.10 19.79 -1.55
N ARG A 274 6.47 20.66 -2.51
CA ARG A 274 6.68 22.10 -2.26
C ARG A 274 5.38 22.83 -1.92
N ARG A 275 4.29 22.51 -2.60
CA ARG A 275 2.97 23.10 -2.30
C ARG A 275 2.47 22.73 -0.92
N ALA A 276 2.74 21.53 -0.47
CA ALA A 276 2.37 21.05 0.87
C ALA A 276 3.16 21.70 2.02
N GLN A 277 4.21 22.45 1.73
CA GLN A 277 5.04 23.17 2.72
C GLN A 277 4.63 24.64 2.88
N ARG A 278 3.73 25.12 2.02
CA ARG A 278 3.18 26.50 2.06
C ARG A 278 1.86 26.52 2.80
#